data_20d9f5a2209ec495876482cfd41daa4b
#
_entry.id   20d9f5a2209ec495876482cfd41daa4b
#
_cell.length_a   1.000
_cell.length_b   1.000
_cell.length_c   1.000
_cell.angle_alpha   90.00
_cell.angle_beta   90.00
_cell.angle_gamma   90.00
#
_symmetry.space_group_name_H-M   'P 1'
#
loop_
_entity.id
_entity.type
_entity.pdbx_description
1 polymer ?
#
loop_
_entity_poly.entity_id
_entity_poly.type
_entity_poly.pdbx_seq_one_letter_code
_entity_poly.pdbx_strand_id
1 'polypeptide(L)'
;LHLSLRRQRQMCIRDSNKTKLNRKLEVDCDYKADVKDASKVADEVEEPQFYESPEKEVYGEEYEEEIIQNEHNENENVSDDLMDIINRASKNFDEKNHKAETEPEPVPSYEENRHNEENSFEEELENASYSPVEIREKEEKPEYHFPPIQLLSLSENNNDKNAAEEMHNNAKKLIDTLDSFNVKASIVNICRGPSVTRYELSPAPGVKISKITNLSDDIALNLAANGVRIEAPIPGKAAVGIEVPNKVVSMVTMRELIDSDEFRRGKSKLTCVLGKDISGEIVVTDLSKLTHLLIAGTTGSGKSVCVNSILMSILYKATPDEVKLLLVDPKMVEFTKYRSIPHLLIPVVTDAKKAAGALGWAVSEMEQRYKILSEYYCKNIDAYNELIEENLKYMAENPPVENEDGELVQPVLERNGLPVPKEKMPRIVIAIDELADLMMAAPSEVEEYIARLAQKARAAGMHLLVATQRPTVNVITGLIKANIPSRIALKVSSNIDSRTILDFSGAEKLIGRGDMLFLPVGAPKPMRVQGCYASDEEIEGVTNYIKKSSSAQYNA
;
A
#
# COMPACT_ATOMS: atom_id res chain seq x y z
N LEU A 1 -15.77 -1.85 44.44
CA LEU A 1 -15.39 -1.51 43.06
C LEU A 1 -16.53 -0.93 42.21
N HIS A 2 -17.79 -1.35 42.41
CA HIS A 2 -18.94 -0.84 41.61
C HIS A 2 -19.43 0.58 42.01
N LEU A 3 -19.12 1.06 43.19
CA LEU A 3 -19.51 2.40 43.68
C LEU A 3 -18.53 3.51 43.24
N SER A 4 -17.28 3.18 42.96
CA SER A 4 -16.26 4.11 42.51
C SER A 4 -16.47 4.53 41.04
N LEU A 5 -16.89 3.61 40.16
CA LEU A 5 -17.15 3.86 38.73
C LEU A 5 -18.41 4.73 38.49
N ARG A 6 -19.40 4.68 39.38
CA ARG A 6 -20.58 5.58 39.31
C ARG A 6 -20.24 7.02 39.68
N ARG A 7 -19.32 7.25 40.64
CA ARG A 7 -18.86 8.59 40.99
C ARG A 7 -17.99 9.23 39.91
N GLN A 8 -17.15 8.48 39.25
CA GLN A 8 -16.36 8.99 38.12
C GLN A 8 -17.22 9.38 36.90
N ARG A 9 -18.27 8.61 36.57
CA ARG A 9 -19.20 8.98 35.48
C ARG A 9 -20.03 10.25 35.83
N GLN A 10 -20.38 10.48 37.08
CA GLN A 10 -21.09 11.71 37.48
C GLN A 10 -20.18 12.94 37.49
N MET A 11 -18.86 12.80 37.75
CA MET A 11 -17.90 13.90 37.65
C MET A 11 -17.64 14.29 36.17
N CYS A 12 -17.48 13.35 35.25
CA CYS A 12 -17.29 13.65 33.83
C CYS A 12 -18.51 14.34 33.18
N ILE A 13 -19.75 14.05 33.64
CA ILE A 13 -20.96 14.73 33.15
C ILE A 13 -21.06 16.15 33.71
N ARG A 14 -20.56 16.42 34.91
CA ARG A 14 -20.55 17.76 35.53
C ARG A 14 -19.51 18.68 34.86
N ASP A 15 -18.36 18.18 34.45
CA ASP A 15 -17.32 18.97 33.76
C ASP A 15 -17.67 19.29 32.30
N SER A 16 -18.39 18.38 31.61
CA SER A 16 -18.86 18.64 30.25
C SER A 16 -19.95 19.71 30.17
N ASN A 17 -20.73 19.90 31.25
CA ASN A 17 -21.75 20.96 31.30
C ASN A 17 -21.18 22.32 31.70
N LYS A 18 -20.03 22.39 32.41
CA LYS A 18 -19.35 23.67 32.70
C LYS A 18 -18.67 24.27 31.49
N THR A 19 -18.14 23.45 30.59
CA THR A 19 -17.53 23.91 29.35
C THR A 19 -18.54 24.41 28.30
N LYS A 20 -19.79 24.00 28.38
CA LYS A 20 -20.86 24.51 27.49
C LYS A 20 -21.44 25.85 27.95
N LEU A 21 -21.32 26.20 29.25
CA LEU A 21 -21.85 27.46 29.78
C LEU A 21 -20.90 28.66 29.53
N ASN A 22 -19.60 28.44 29.45
CA ASN A 22 -18.61 29.52 29.22
C ASN A 22 -18.40 29.91 27.75
N ARG A 23 -19.06 29.25 26.78
CA ARG A 23 -19.03 29.63 25.35
C ARG A 23 -20.23 30.45 24.88
N LYS A 24 -21.10 30.89 25.80
CA LYS A 24 -22.33 31.65 25.49
C LYS A 24 -22.27 33.12 25.85
N LEU A 25 -21.09 33.66 26.19
CA LEU A 25 -20.96 35.03 26.71
C LEU A 25 -20.01 35.95 25.93
N GLU A 26 -19.75 35.69 24.64
CA GLU A 26 -19.04 36.67 23.79
C GLU A 26 -19.55 36.58 22.34
N VAL A 27 -20.73 37.08 22.07
CA VAL A 27 -21.11 37.72 20.79
C VAL A 27 -22.31 38.66 21.09
N ASP A 28 -22.02 39.89 21.42
CA ASP A 28 -22.96 40.98 21.32
C ASP A 28 -22.62 41.76 20.07
N CYS A 29 -23.62 42.08 19.27
CA CYS A 29 -23.95 43.35 18.64
C CYS A 29 -24.71 43.19 17.32
N ASP A 30 -25.91 43.78 17.37
CA ASP A 30 -26.65 44.38 16.26
C ASP A 30 -27.32 43.53 15.17
N TYR A 31 -28.59 43.17 15.40
CA TYR A 31 -29.64 43.45 14.42
C TYR A 31 -31.02 43.43 15.10
N LYS A 32 -31.73 44.61 15.12
CA LYS A 32 -33.14 44.75 15.45
C LYS A 32 -33.99 44.47 14.24
N ALA A 33 -34.90 43.52 14.30
CA ALA A 33 -36.11 43.50 13.49
C ALA A 33 -37.21 42.63 14.15
N ASP A 34 -38.34 43.18 14.29
CA ASP A 34 -39.65 42.80 14.70
C ASP A 34 -40.02 41.29 14.83
N VAL A 35 -40.42 40.92 16.08
CA VAL A 35 -41.22 39.72 16.32
C VAL A 35 -42.57 40.12 16.87
N LYS A 36 -43.59 39.95 16.06
CA LYS A 36 -44.99 39.80 16.53
C LYS A 36 -45.52 38.46 16.05
N ASP A 37 -46.18 37.78 17.02
CA ASP A 37 -47.09 36.65 16.85
C ASP A 37 -46.56 35.29 16.39
N ALA A 38 -46.24 34.44 17.39
CA ALA A 38 -46.43 33.00 17.28
C ALA A 38 -46.64 32.39 18.68
N SER A 39 -47.78 32.66 19.26
CA SER A 39 -48.33 31.87 20.37
C SER A 39 -49.62 31.22 19.87
N LYS A 40 -49.49 30.01 19.29
CA LYS A 40 -50.54 28.99 19.11
C LYS A 40 -50.02 27.96 18.12
N VAL A 41 -49.55 26.87 18.61
CA VAL A 41 -49.67 25.48 18.13
C VAL A 41 -48.73 24.65 19.02
N ALA A 42 -49.22 24.22 20.11
CA ALA A 42 -48.72 23.08 20.87
C ALA A 42 -49.95 22.26 21.16
N ASP A 43 -50.11 21.21 20.42
CA ASP A 43 -50.81 19.98 20.80
C ASP A 43 -50.80 19.04 19.59
N GLU A 44 -50.62 17.75 19.86
CA GLU A 44 -50.64 16.61 18.94
C GLU A 44 -49.29 16.21 18.34
N VAL A 45 -48.50 15.46 19.12
CA VAL A 45 -47.56 14.45 18.61
C VAL A 45 -47.94 13.13 19.24
N GLU A 46 -48.62 12.27 18.49
CA GLU A 46 -48.88 10.87 18.83
C GLU A 46 -47.57 10.06 18.82
N GLU A 47 -47.42 9.20 19.86
CA GLU A 47 -46.32 8.23 19.96
C GLU A 47 -46.43 7.15 18.88
N PRO A 48 -45.31 6.66 18.27
CA PRO A 48 -45.37 5.59 17.29
C PRO A 48 -45.66 4.24 17.95
N GLN A 49 -46.74 3.61 17.53
CA GLN A 49 -47.12 2.24 17.89
C GLN A 49 -46.14 1.23 17.30
N PHE A 50 -45.61 0.34 18.15
CA PHE A 50 -44.88 -0.85 17.72
C PHE A 50 -45.84 -1.84 17.06
N TYR A 51 -45.58 -2.20 15.81
CA TYR A 51 -46.23 -3.33 15.12
C TYR A 51 -45.54 -4.63 15.54
N GLU A 52 -46.25 -5.52 16.20
CA GLU A 52 -45.88 -6.93 16.37
C GLU A 52 -46.00 -7.66 15.02
N SER A 53 -44.98 -8.46 14.69
CA SER A 53 -44.99 -9.31 13.52
C SER A 53 -45.97 -10.48 13.69
N PRO A 54 -46.77 -10.84 12.65
CA PRO A 54 -47.67 -11.96 12.75
C PRO A 54 -46.95 -13.31 12.71
N GLU A 55 -47.47 -14.26 13.44
CA GLU A 55 -47.03 -15.63 13.60
C GLU A 55 -46.99 -16.39 12.26
N LYS A 56 -46.09 -17.33 12.19
CA LYS A 56 -45.91 -18.29 11.09
C LYS A 56 -47.14 -19.21 11.00
N GLU A 57 -47.93 -19.09 9.96
CA GLU A 57 -48.83 -20.17 9.55
C GLU A 57 -48.08 -21.22 8.73
N VAL A 58 -48.17 -22.43 9.23
CA VAL A 58 -47.68 -23.67 8.62
C VAL A 58 -48.63 -24.03 7.46
N TYR A 59 -48.18 -23.98 6.23
CA TYR A 59 -48.83 -24.66 5.11
C TYR A 59 -48.04 -25.89 4.71
N GLY A 60 -48.76 -27.02 4.72
CA GLY A 60 -48.26 -28.35 4.55
C GLY A 60 -47.78 -28.68 3.14
N GLU A 61 -46.99 -29.70 3.19
CA GLU A 61 -46.47 -30.54 2.12
C GLU A 61 -47.56 -31.01 1.13
N GLU A 62 -47.54 -30.53 -0.12
CA GLU A 62 -48.32 -31.15 -1.24
C GLU A 62 -47.87 -30.73 -2.64
N TYR A 63 -46.69 -30.10 -2.84
CA TYR A 63 -46.23 -29.67 -4.21
C TYR A 63 -44.85 -30.18 -4.62
N GLU A 64 -44.29 -31.24 -4.03
CA GLU A 64 -42.94 -31.74 -4.40
C GLU A 64 -42.92 -33.00 -5.27
N GLU A 65 -44.04 -33.59 -5.68
CA GLU A 65 -44.01 -34.84 -6.46
C GLU A 65 -44.20 -34.69 -8.00
N GLU A 66 -44.52 -33.52 -8.56
CA GLU A 66 -44.68 -33.38 -10.03
C GLU A 66 -43.45 -32.80 -10.77
N ILE A 67 -42.43 -32.31 -10.09
CA ILE A 67 -41.21 -31.75 -10.75
C ILE A 67 -40.13 -32.80 -10.95
N ILE A 68 -40.16 -33.93 -10.22
CA ILE A 68 -39.10 -34.95 -10.28
C ILE A 68 -39.24 -35.93 -11.47
N GLN A 69 -40.36 -35.95 -12.17
CA GLN A 69 -40.55 -36.90 -13.30
C GLN A 69 -40.18 -36.36 -14.69
N ASN A 70 -39.89 -35.06 -14.84
CA ASN A 70 -39.46 -34.49 -16.13
C ASN A 70 -37.96 -34.19 -16.26
N GLU A 71 -37.17 -34.30 -15.18
CA GLU A 71 -35.70 -34.09 -15.24
C GLU A 71 -34.90 -35.38 -15.47
N HIS A 72 -35.55 -36.56 -15.51
CA HIS A 72 -34.83 -37.82 -15.67
C HIS A 72 -34.58 -38.29 -17.10
N ASN A 73 -35.13 -37.56 -18.13
CA ASN A 73 -34.91 -37.99 -19.52
C ASN A 73 -33.97 -37.12 -20.36
N GLU A 74 -33.41 -36.02 -19.80
CA GLU A 74 -32.39 -35.22 -20.51
C GLU A 74 -30.98 -35.34 -19.92
N ASN A 75 -30.81 -35.95 -18.75
CA ASN A 75 -29.49 -36.08 -18.09
C ASN A 75 -28.71 -37.38 -18.40
N GLU A 76 -29.29 -38.34 -19.07
CA GLU A 76 -28.57 -39.58 -19.43
C GLU A 76 -27.61 -39.44 -20.62
N ASN A 77 -27.82 -38.47 -21.53
CA ASN A 77 -26.92 -38.23 -22.67
C ASN A 77 -25.75 -37.28 -22.40
N VAL A 78 -25.76 -36.50 -21.26
CA VAL A 78 -24.67 -35.59 -20.89
C VAL A 78 -23.68 -36.26 -19.97
N SER A 79 -24.09 -37.34 -19.26
CA SER A 79 -23.22 -38.02 -18.32
C SER A 79 -22.19 -38.94 -19.02
N ASP A 80 -22.55 -39.53 -20.15
CA ASP A 80 -21.68 -40.46 -20.88
C ASP A 80 -20.56 -39.73 -21.62
N ASP A 81 -20.80 -38.57 -22.22
CA ASP A 81 -19.78 -37.74 -22.84
C ASP A 81 -18.81 -37.15 -21.82
N LEU A 82 -19.27 -36.80 -20.61
CA LEU A 82 -18.43 -36.27 -19.54
C LEU A 82 -17.54 -37.36 -18.93
N MET A 83 -18.10 -38.58 -18.77
CA MET A 83 -17.33 -39.75 -18.28
C MET A 83 -16.27 -40.18 -19.29
N ASP A 84 -16.55 -40.12 -20.59
CA ASP A 84 -15.56 -40.42 -21.61
C ASP A 84 -14.42 -39.40 -21.66
N ILE A 85 -14.69 -38.11 -21.42
CA ILE A 85 -13.67 -37.06 -21.29
C ILE A 85 -12.81 -37.29 -20.05
N ILE A 86 -13.40 -37.65 -18.91
CA ILE A 86 -12.70 -37.95 -17.65
C ILE A 86 -11.84 -39.19 -17.79
N ASN A 87 -12.33 -40.25 -18.43
CA ASN A 87 -11.60 -41.49 -18.65
C ASN A 87 -10.42 -41.31 -19.63
N ARG A 88 -10.55 -40.46 -20.65
CA ARG A 88 -9.44 -40.08 -21.55
C ARG A 88 -8.38 -39.22 -20.82
N ALA A 89 -8.80 -38.33 -19.93
CA ALA A 89 -7.88 -37.52 -19.12
C ALA A 89 -7.11 -38.37 -18.12
N SER A 90 -7.75 -39.37 -17.48
CA SER A 90 -7.12 -40.29 -16.53
C SER A 90 -6.10 -41.21 -17.21
N LYS A 91 -6.42 -41.75 -18.38
CA LYS A 91 -5.46 -42.58 -19.14
C LYS A 91 -4.22 -41.83 -19.58
N ASN A 92 -4.37 -40.56 -19.99
CA ASN A 92 -3.22 -39.70 -20.36
C ASN A 92 -2.36 -39.30 -19.14
N PHE A 93 -2.91 -39.36 -17.95
CA PHE A 93 -2.18 -39.08 -16.70
C PHE A 93 -1.35 -40.29 -16.24
N ASP A 94 -1.90 -41.50 -16.37
CA ASP A 94 -1.21 -42.72 -16.01
C ASP A 94 -0.07 -43.09 -16.98
N GLU A 95 -0.22 -42.83 -18.29
CA GLU A 95 0.83 -43.07 -19.28
C GLU A 95 2.03 -42.07 -19.17
N LYS A 96 1.82 -40.89 -18.59
CA LYS A 96 2.91 -39.93 -18.31
C LYS A 96 3.66 -40.25 -17.02
N ASN A 97 3.05 -40.89 -16.04
CA ASN A 97 3.69 -41.25 -14.77
C ASN A 97 4.49 -42.55 -14.82
N HIS A 98 4.28 -43.41 -15.83
CA HIS A 98 5.04 -44.67 -15.97
C HIS A 98 6.39 -44.54 -16.71
N LYS A 99 6.82 -43.30 -17.07
CA LYS A 99 8.13 -43.06 -17.70
C LYS A 99 9.18 -42.42 -16.80
N ALA A 100 8.97 -42.39 -15.48
CA ALA A 100 9.90 -41.78 -14.51
C ALA A 100 10.12 -42.69 -13.28
N GLU A 101 10.37 -43.97 -13.47
CA GLU A 101 10.93 -44.84 -12.43
C GLU A 101 12.32 -45.32 -12.89
N THR A 102 13.35 -44.57 -12.51
CA THR A 102 14.72 -45.03 -12.38
C THR A 102 15.02 -45.18 -10.89
N GLU A 103 15.54 -46.35 -10.55
CA GLU A 103 15.85 -46.82 -9.19
C GLU A 103 16.74 -45.84 -8.42
N PRO A 104 16.54 -45.65 -7.09
CA PRO A 104 17.41 -44.82 -6.27
C PRO A 104 18.65 -45.57 -5.83
N GLU A 105 19.83 -44.99 -6.03
CA GLU A 105 21.09 -45.43 -5.43
C GLU A 105 21.05 -45.29 -3.90
N PRO A 106 21.74 -46.15 -3.12
CA PRO A 106 21.63 -46.20 -1.67
C PRO A 106 22.35 -45.04 -0.99
N VAL A 107 21.64 -44.32 -0.14
CA VAL A 107 22.16 -43.25 0.73
C VAL A 107 22.90 -43.91 1.92
N PRO A 108 24.10 -43.46 2.31
CA PRO A 108 24.80 -43.96 3.48
C PRO A 108 24.11 -43.50 4.77
N SER A 109 23.87 -44.44 5.66
CA SER A 109 23.34 -44.26 7.01
C SER A 109 24.32 -43.50 7.89
N TYR A 110 23.90 -42.35 8.43
CA TYR A 110 24.58 -41.69 9.55
C TYR A 110 23.97 -42.18 10.87
N GLU A 111 24.79 -42.91 11.64
CA GLU A 111 24.48 -43.29 13.01
C GLU A 111 24.42 -42.06 13.92
N GLU A 112 23.39 -42.04 14.78
CA GLU A 112 23.25 -41.07 15.87
C GLU A 112 24.33 -41.30 16.92
N ASN A 113 25.24 -40.33 17.08
CA ASN A 113 26.02 -40.15 18.31
C ASN A 113 25.44 -38.96 19.10
N ARG A 114 24.46 -39.25 19.96
CA ARG A 114 24.13 -38.43 21.12
C ARG A 114 25.00 -38.93 22.28
N HIS A 115 25.98 -38.14 22.67
CA HIS A 115 26.39 -37.90 24.07
C HIS A 115 27.65 -37.05 24.14
N ASN A 116 27.60 -36.04 25.05
CA ASN A 116 28.71 -35.23 25.57
C ASN A 116 29.07 -33.93 24.83
N GLU A 117 28.22 -32.90 24.98
CA GLU A 117 28.64 -31.48 24.85
C GLU A 117 27.93 -30.60 25.90
N GLU A 118 27.95 -30.98 27.18
CA GLU A 118 27.46 -30.08 28.25
C GLU A 118 28.55 -29.59 29.23
N ASN A 119 29.85 -29.87 29.01
CA ASN A 119 30.90 -29.55 29.98
C ASN A 119 32.07 -28.75 29.42
N SER A 120 31.96 -28.00 28.32
CA SER A 120 33.06 -27.19 27.77
C SER A 120 32.84 -25.68 27.77
N PHE A 121 31.71 -25.18 28.31
CA PHE A 121 31.41 -23.72 28.27
C PHE A 121 31.87 -22.91 29.49
N GLU A 122 32.29 -23.56 30.58
CA GLU A 122 32.74 -22.85 31.78
C GLU A 122 34.27 -22.66 31.90
N GLU A 123 35.09 -23.39 31.14
CA GLU A 123 36.57 -23.25 31.18
C GLU A 123 37.17 -22.23 30.19
N GLU A 124 36.42 -21.70 29.23
CA GLU A 124 36.93 -20.70 28.27
C GLU A 124 36.84 -19.24 28.76
N LEU A 125 36.21 -18.98 29.91
CA LEU A 125 36.03 -17.61 30.43
C LEU A 125 37.19 -17.11 31.36
N GLU A 126 38.11 -17.95 31.77
CA GLU A 126 39.20 -17.56 32.69
C GLU A 126 40.58 -17.25 32.02
N ASN A 127 40.71 -17.44 30.69
CA ASN A 127 41.97 -17.22 29.98
C ASN A 127 41.95 -16.15 28.89
N ALA A 128 41.04 -15.18 28.95
CA ALA A 128 41.10 -14.03 28.07
C ALA A 128 42.13 -13.01 28.58
N SER A 129 43.41 -13.21 28.25
CA SER A 129 44.45 -12.19 28.36
C SER A 129 44.12 -11.07 27.38
N TYR A 130 43.96 -9.85 27.92
CA TYR A 130 43.82 -8.61 27.14
C TYR A 130 45.03 -8.45 26.22
N SER A 131 44.85 -8.69 24.93
CA SER A 131 45.75 -8.19 23.90
C SER A 131 45.34 -6.77 23.53
N PRO A 132 46.26 -5.82 23.32
CA PRO A 132 45.91 -4.47 22.88
C PRO A 132 45.16 -4.56 21.55
N VAL A 133 44.00 -3.92 21.49
CA VAL A 133 43.23 -3.80 20.25
C VAL A 133 44.08 -3.04 19.24
N GLU A 134 44.65 -3.75 18.26
CA GLU A 134 45.20 -3.12 17.06
C GLU A 134 44.11 -2.25 16.46
N ILE A 135 44.39 -0.96 16.35
CA ILE A 135 43.54 -0.01 15.61
C ILE A 135 43.53 -0.48 14.15
N ARG A 136 42.56 -1.31 13.80
CA ARG A 136 42.31 -1.61 12.39
C ARG A 136 42.02 -0.29 11.70
N GLU A 137 42.88 0.08 10.76
CA GLU A 137 42.63 1.17 9.82
C GLU A 137 41.18 1.03 9.30
N LYS A 138 40.42 2.12 9.41
CA LYS A 138 39.07 2.18 8.85
C LYS A 138 39.15 1.80 7.38
N GLU A 139 38.69 0.60 7.02
CA GLU A 139 38.43 0.28 5.63
C GLU A 139 37.48 1.38 5.11
N GLU A 140 37.96 2.16 4.14
CA GLU A 140 37.14 3.17 3.47
C GLU A 140 35.92 2.47 2.91
N LYS A 141 34.71 2.81 3.42
CA LYS A 141 33.46 2.26 2.88
C LYS A 141 33.43 2.56 1.39
N PRO A 142 33.23 1.56 0.50
CA PRO A 142 33.19 1.81 -0.94
C PRO A 142 32.10 2.85 -1.24
N GLU A 143 32.45 3.87 -2.02
CA GLU A 143 31.54 4.94 -2.40
C GLU A 143 30.35 4.36 -3.18
N TYR A 144 29.12 4.65 -2.73
CA TYR A 144 27.92 4.17 -3.40
C TYR A 144 27.67 4.96 -4.69
N HIS A 145 27.60 4.25 -5.82
CA HIS A 145 27.28 4.83 -7.11
C HIS A 145 25.82 4.55 -7.49
N PHE A 146 25.05 5.61 -7.74
CA PHE A 146 23.66 5.47 -8.21
C PHE A 146 23.59 4.73 -9.55
N PRO A 147 22.58 3.88 -9.76
CA PRO A 147 22.43 3.17 -11.01
C PRO A 147 22.16 4.14 -12.17
N PRO A 148 22.85 3.95 -13.31
CA PRO A 148 22.67 4.81 -14.48
C PRO A 148 21.28 4.59 -15.07
N ILE A 149 20.65 5.68 -15.54
CA ILE A 149 19.29 5.66 -16.08
C ILE A 149 19.17 4.82 -17.37
N GLN A 150 20.30 4.59 -18.06
CA GLN A 150 20.38 3.77 -19.28
C GLN A 150 20.07 2.29 -19.04
N LEU A 151 20.04 1.83 -17.78
CA LEU A 151 19.59 0.48 -17.43
C LEU A 151 18.07 0.32 -17.57
N LEU A 152 17.33 1.42 -17.73
CA LEU A 152 15.89 1.43 -17.94
C LEU A 152 15.59 1.68 -19.43
N SER A 153 14.60 0.97 -19.96
CA SER A 153 14.21 1.03 -21.37
C SER A 153 13.46 2.32 -21.72
N LEU A 154 13.69 2.84 -22.90
CA LEU A 154 12.91 3.95 -23.44
C LEU A 154 11.50 3.48 -23.81
N SER A 155 10.52 4.37 -23.68
CA SER A 155 9.18 4.14 -24.20
C SER A 155 9.22 4.07 -25.73
N GLU A 156 8.69 3.01 -26.30
CA GLU A 156 8.38 3.00 -27.73
C GLU A 156 7.19 3.93 -27.96
N ASN A 157 7.41 5.00 -28.73
CA ASN A 157 6.36 5.93 -29.13
C ASN A 157 5.35 5.23 -30.05
N ASN A 158 4.38 4.54 -29.48
CA ASN A 158 3.19 4.08 -30.18
C ASN A 158 2.28 5.28 -30.49
N ASN A 159 2.62 6.01 -31.56
CA ASN A 159 1.72 7.02 -32.11
C ASN A 159 0.47 6.30 -32.67
N ASP A 160 -0.58 6.23 -31.85
CA ASP A 160 -1.88 5.73 -32.26
C ASP A 160 -2.51 6.73 -33.26
N LYS A 161 -2.25 6.50 -34.55
CA LYS A 161 -2.75 7.36 -35.66
C LYS A 161 -4.27 7.46 -35.68
N ASN A 162 -4.97 6.50 -35.07
CA ASN A 162 -6.43 6.44 -35.07
C ASN A 162 -7.06 7.01 -33.77
N ALA A 163 -6.23 7.52 -32.86
CA ALA A 163 -6.70 8.01 -31.56
C ALA A 163 -7.75 9.13 -31.65
N ALA A 164 -7.54 10.09 -32.57
CA ALA A 164 -8.48 11.20 -32.76
C ALA A 164 -9.82 10.73 -33.30
N GLU A 165 -9.81 9.80 -34.24
CA GLU A 165 -11.03 9.19 -34.81
C GLU A 165 -11.78 8.35 -33.78
N GLU A 166 -11.04 7.57 -32.98
CA GLU A 166 -11.63 6.81 -31.85
C GLU A 166 -12.31 7.73 -30.85
N MET A 167 -11.65 8.81 -30.43
CA MET A 167 -12.21 9.79 -29.49
C MET A 167 -13.48 10.43 -30.05
N HIS A 168 -13.49 10.81 -31.33
CA HIS A 168 -14.68 11.41 -31.97
C HIS A 168 -15.84 10.43 -32.06
N ASN A 169 -15.59 9.18 -32.51
CA ASN A 169 -16.59 8.15 -32.65
C ASN A 169 -17.20 7.75 -31.29
N ASN A 170 -16.35 7.63 -30.25
CA ASN A 170 -16.81 7.33 -28.90
C ASN A 170 -17.62 8.50 -28.31
N ALA A 171 -17.20 9.74 -28.54
CA ALA A 171 -17.94 10.94 -28.10
C ALA A 171 -19.37 10.98 -28.70
N LYS A 172 -19.50 10.72 -30.01
CA LYS A 172 -20.80 10.67 -30.66
C LYS A 172 -21.67 9.56 -30.10
N LYS A 173 -21.18 8.32 -30.06
CA LYS A 173 -21.91 7.18 -29.49
C LYS A 173 -22.35 7.40 -28.05
N LEU A 174 -21.51 8.06 -27.25
CA LEU A 174 -21.78 8.36 -25.84
C LEU A 174 -23.00 9.32 -25.73
N ILE A 175 -23.03 10.39 -26.52
CA ILE A 175 -24.17 11.32 -26.54
C ILE A 175 -25.44 10.64 -27.07
N ASP A 176 -25.34 9.92 -28.18
CA ASP A 176 -26.47 9.17 -28.75
C ASP A 176 -27.06 8.15 -27.74
N THR A 177 -26.19 7.49 -26.97
CA THR A 177 -26.60 6.57 -25.89
C THR A 177 -27.36 7.30 -24.79
N LEU A 178 -26.80 8.40 -24.26
CA LEU A 178 -27.45 9.19 -23.21
C LEU A 178 -28.82 9.76 -23.67
N ASP A 179 -28.90 10.25 -24.89
CA ASP A 179 -30.14 10.78 -25.47
C ASP A 179 -31.21 9.69 -25.63
N SER A 180 -30.82 8.44 -25.98
CA SER A 180 -31.75 7.30 -26.06
C SER A 180 -32.43 6.97 -24.73
N PHE A 181 -31.71 7.25 -23.59
CA PHE A 181 -32.24 7.10 -22.23
C PHE A 181 -32.86 8.41 -21.67
N ASN A 182 -33.15 9.40 -22.52
CA ASN A 182 -33.69 10.72 -22.12
C ASN A 182 -32.78 11.44 -21.08
N VAL A 183 -31.45 11.34 -21.22
CA VAL A 183 -30.45 12.02 -20.43
C VAL A 183 -29.72 13.03 -21.32
N LYS A 184 -30.17 14.28 -21.31
CA LYS A 184 -29.50 15.36 -22.07
C LYS A 184 -28.24 15.80 -21.39
N ALA A 185 -27.11 15.73 -22.08
CA ALA A 185 -25.80 16.20 -21.63
C ALA A 185 -24.95 16.67 -22.81
N SER A 186 -24.02 17.58 -22.57
CA SER A 186 -23.04 18.03 -23.55
C SER A 186 -21.63 17.70 -23.12
N ILE A 187 -20.76 17.31 -24.06
CA ILE A 187 -19.32 17.13 -23.78
C ILE A 187 -18.67 18.50 -23.68
N VAL A 188 -18.01 18.77 -22.54
CA VAL A 188 -17.30 20.01 -22.26
C VAL A 188 -15.82 19.87 -22.56
N ASN A 189 -15.26 18.66 -22.28
CA ASN A 189 -13.84 18.40 -22.46
C ASN A 189 -13.58 16.90 -22.69
N ILE A 190 -12.48 16.57 -23.33
CA ILE A 190 -12.00 15.20 -23.52
C ILE A 190 -10.54 15.15 -23.12
N CYS A 191 -10.21 14.27 -22.18
CA CYS A 191 -8.83 14.04 -21.73
C CYS A 191 -8.42 12.61 -22.08
N ARG A 192 -7.38 12.44 -22.90
CA ARG A 192 -6.83 11.11 -23.23
C ARG A 192 -5.60 10.84 -22.37
N GLY A 193 -5.73 9.85 -21.51
CA GLY A 193 -4.60 9.31 -20.72
C GLY A 193 -4.00 8.06 -21.37
N PRO A 194 -3.02 7.43 -20.69
CA PRO A 194 -2.33 6.26 -21.23
C PRO A 194 -3.25 5.04 -21.44
N SER A 195 -4.20 4.82 -20.54
CA SER A 195 -5.04 3.63 -20.52
C SER A 195 -6.52 3.92 -20.78
N VAL A 196 -6.99 5.13 -20.48
CA VAL A 196 -8.39 5.54 -20.62
C VAL A 196 -8.50 6.92 -21.20
N THR A 197 -9.62 7.19 -21.89
CA THR A 197 -10.08 8.52 -22.29
C THR A 197 -11.25 8.94 -21.42
N ARG A 198 -11.14 10.10 -20.75
CA ARG A 198 -12.21 10.68 -19.95
C ARG A 198 -12.98 11.72 -20.76
N TYR A 199 -14.29 11.50 -20.90
CA TYR A 199 -15.25 12.44 -21.49
C TYR A 199 -15.90 13.21 -20.34
N GLU A 200 -15.67 14.51 -20.26
CA GLU A 200 -16.25 15.40 -19.25
C GLU A 200 -17.57 15.96 -19.76
N LEU A 201 -18.66 15.61 -19.08
CA LEU A 201 -20.02 15.93 -19.47
C LEU A 201 -20.64 16.98 -18.54
N SER A 202 -21.34 17.96 -19.11
CA SER A 202 -22.24 18.85 -18.38
C SER A 202 -23.68 18.38 -18.58
N PRO A 203 -24.33 17.83 -17.53
CA PRO A 203 -25.75 17.47 -17.60
C PRO A 203 -26.63 18.70 -17.77
N ALA A 204 -27.69 18.60 -18.57
CA ALA A 204 -28.67 19.65 -18.69
C ALA A 204 -29.40 19.92 -17.34
N PRO A 205 -29.89 21.15 -17.10
CA PRO A 205 -30.65 21.48 -15.90
C PRO A 205 -31.80 20.49 -15.63
N GLY A 206 -31.89 19.99 -14.39
CA GLY A 206 -32.91 19.02 -13.97
C GLY A 206 -32.53 17.55 -14.17
N VAL A 207 -31.40 17.23 -14.80
CA VAL A 207 -30.89 15.86 -14.92
C VAL A 207 -30.21 15.45 -13.60
N LYS A 208 -30.75 14.39 -12.98
CA LYS A 208 -30.14 13.82 -11.76
C LYS A 208 -28.87 13.06 -12.12
N ILE A 209 -27.78 13.25 -11.38
CA ILE A 209 -26.49 12.54 -11.56
C ILE A 209 -26.68 11.03 -11.52
N SER A 210 -27.56 10.53 -10.64
CA SER A 210 -27.85 9.09 -10.53
C SER A 210 -28.40 8.47 -11.82
N LYS A 211 -29.07 9.23 -12.67
CA LYS A 211 -29.50 8.73 -14.00
C LYS A 211 -28.31 8.40 -14.89
N ILE A 212 -27.22 9.20 -14.81
CA ILE A 212 -26.00 8.97 -15.60
C ILE A 212 -25.20 7.81 -14.99
N THR A 213 -25.00 7.81 -13.66
CA THR A 213 -24.19 6.77 -13.02
C THR A 213 -24.78 5.37 -13.14
N ASN A 214 -26.11 5.25 -13.21
CA ASN A 214 -26.77 3.95 -13.38
C ASN A 214 -26.68 3.41 -14.81
N LEU A 215 -26.32 4.22 -15.80
CA LEU A 215 -26.18 3.80 -17.20
C LEU A 215 -24.75 3.28 -17.52
N SER A 216 -23.92 3.01 -16.52
CA SER A 216 -22.52 2.59 -16.75
C SER A 216 -22.41 1.35 -17.64
N ASP A 217 -23.29 0.38 -17.46
CA ASP A 217 -23.25 -0.90 -18.16
C ASP A 217 -23.89 -0.77 -19.58
N ASP A 218 -24.94 0.05 -19.72
CA ASP A 218 -25.54 0.38 -21.03
C ASP A 218 -24.55 1.17 -21.91
N ILE A 219 -23.83 2.13 -21.32
CA ILE A 219 -22.79 2.88 -22.01
C ILE A 219 -21.64 1.95 -22.42
N ALA A 220 -21.19 1.06 -21.55
CA ALA A 220 -20.15 0.09 -21.85
C ALA A 220 -20.56 -0.83 -23.02
N LEU A 221 -21.79 -1.31 -23.03
CA LEU A 221 -22.34 -2.14 -24.10
C LEU A 221 -22.32 -1.40 -25.45
N ASN A 222 -22.85 -0.17 -25.50
CA ASN A 222 -22.92 0.62 -26.74
C ASN A 222 -21.56 1.02 -27.30
N LEU A 223 -20.57 1.25 -26.40
CA LEU A 223 -19.18 1.54 -26.76
C LEU A 223 -18.37 0.29 -27.08
N ALA A 224 -18.93 -0.91 -26.89
CA ALA A 224 -18.23 -2.20 -26.96
C ALA A 224 -16.98 -2.23 -26.09
N ALA A 225 -17.07 -1.63 -24.90
CA ALA A 225 -16.00 -1.54 -23.91
C ALA A 225 -16.19 -2.61 -22.82
N ASN A 226 -15.08 -3.15 -22.25
CA ASN A 226 -15.14 -4.13 -21.17
C ASN A 226 -15.69 -3.57 -19.84
N GLY A 227 -16.06 -2.29 -19.82
CA GLY A 227 -16.62 -1.55 -18.70
C GLY A 227 -16.25 -0.09 -18.78
N VAL A 228 -17.08 0.78 -18.21
CA VAL A 228 -16.77 2.20 -18.03
C VAL A 228 -16.85 2.56 -16.56
N ARG A 229 -15.99 3.51 -16.13
CA ARG A 229 -16.06 4.09 -14.78
C ARG A 229 -16.65 5.50 -14.89
N ILE A 230 -17.62 5.81 -14.04
CA ILE A 230 -18.23 7.14 -13.99
C ILE A 230 -17.80 7.84 -12.71
N GLU A 231 -17.15 8.99 -12.84
CA GLU A 231 -16.76 9.87 -11.74
C GLU A 231 -17.70 11.07 -11.67
N ALA A 232 -18.53 11.11 -10.63
CA ALA A 232 -19.59 12.11 -10.52
C ALA A 232 -19.74 12.63 -9.08
N PRO A 233 -19.50 13.91 -8.84
CA PRO A 233 -18.86 14.90 -9.73
C PRO A 233 -17.33 14.71 -9.82
N ILE A 234 -16.73 15.27 -10.89
CA ILE A 234 -15.27 15.39 -10.98
C ILE A 234 -14.80 16.37 -9.89
N PRO A 235 -13.74 16.07 -9.12
CA PRO A 235 -13.21 16.98 -8.13
C PRO A 235 -12.87 18.35 -8.72
N GLY A 236 -13.40 19.42 -8.10
CA GLY A 236 -13.15 20.80 -8.55
C GLY A 236 -13.86 21.25 -9.83
N LYS A 237 -14.72 20.39 -10.45
CA LYS A 237 -15.46 20.71 -11.68
C LYS A 237 -16.95 20.41 -11.53
N ALA A 238 -17.80 21.27 -12.11
CA ALA A 238 -19.26 21.03 -12.23
C ALA A 238 -19.56 20.10 -13.43
N ALA A 239 -18.92 18.96 -13.48
CA ALA A 239 -19.01 18.01 -14.59
C ALA A 239 -19.00 16.56 -14.10
N VAL A 240 -19.50 15.65 -14.95
CA VAL A 240 -19.45 14.20 -14.77
C VAL A 240 -18.41 13.64 -15.74
N GLY A 241 -17.45 12.87 -15.24
CA GLY A 241 -16.45 12.19 -16.05
C GLY A 241 -16.87 10.76 -16.38
N ILE A 242 -16.88 10.40 -17.66
CA ILE A 242 -17.05 9.04 -18.13
C ILE A 242 -15.70 8.56 -18.68
N GLU A 243 -15.11 7.59 -18.02
CA GLU A 243 -13.80 7.03 -18.35
C GLU A 243 -13.99 5.77 -19.19
N VAL A 244 -13.58 5.84 -20.45
CA VAL A 244 -13.70 4.76 -21.43
C VAL A 244 -12.31 4.18 -21.70
N PRO A 245 -12.11 2.86 -21.61
CA PRO A 245 -10.83 2.22 -21.94
C PRO A 245 -10.38 2.52 -23.38
N ASN A 246 -9.11 2.87 -23.55
CA ASN A 246 -8.52 3.02 -24.87
C ASN A 246 -8.38 1.65 -25.55
N LYS A 247 -8.56 1.57 -26.86
CA LYS A 247 -8.29 0.34 -27.63
C LYS A 247 -6.81 -0.02 -27.61
N VAL A 248 -5.95 1.00 -27.72
CA VAL A 248 -4.50 0.88 -27.60
C VAL A 248 -4.08 1.54 -26.31
N VAL A 249 -3.55 0.74 -25.38
CA VAL A 249 -3.02 1.23 -24.10
C VAL A 249 -1.55 1.58 -24.30
N SER A 250 -1.17 2.82 -23.96
CA SER A 250 0.21 3.26 -23.97
C SER A 250 0.91 2.79 -22.69
N MET A 251 2.07 2.16 -22.84
CA MET A 251 2.89 1.75 -21.70
C MET A 251 3.56 2.97 -21.09
N VAL A 252 3.47 3.10 -19.77
CA VAL A 252 4.17 4.11 -18.98
C VAL A 252 5.46 3.46 -18.46
N THR A 253 6.63 3.88 -18.94
CA THR A 253 7.91 3.26 -18.57
C THR A 253 8.50 3.88 -17.31
N MET A 254 9.23 3.07 -16.54
CA MET A 254 9.94 3.54 -15.33
C MET A 254 10.95 4.65 -15.67
N ARG A 255 11.66 4.53 -16.82
CA ARG A 255 12.65 5.51 -17.26
C ARG A 255 12.07 6.90 -17.44
N GLU A 256 10.91 7.01 -18.10
CA GLU A 256 10.25 8.30 -18.34
C GLU A 256 9.96 9.03 -17.02
N LEU A 257 9.55 8.29 -15.98
CA LEU A 257 9.19 8.86 -14.70
C LEU A 257 10.40 9.21 -13.84
N ILE A 258 11.43 8.36 -13.82
CA ILE A 258 12.67 8.63 -13.07
C ILE A 258 13.43 9.82 -13.68
N ASP A 259 13.35 9.99 -15.01
CA ASP A 259 14.01 11.10 -15.72
C ASP A 259 13.24 12.43 -15.61
N SER A 260 12.04 12.41 -15.05
CA SER A 260 11.17 13.59 -14.95
C SER A 260 11.67 14.62 -13.94
N ASP A 261 11.30 15.88 -14.21
CA ASP A 261 11.56 16.99 -13.30
C ASP A 261 10.86 16.81 -11.95
N GLU A 262 9.65 16.22 -11.94
CA GLU A 262 8.85 15.96 -10.75
C GLU A 262 9.59 15.04 -9.78
N PHE A 263 10.19 13.96 -10.31
CA PHE A 263 10.98 13.04 -9.49
C PHE A 263 12.31 13.68 -9.06
N ARG A 264 13.03 14.34 -9.98
CA ARG A 264 14.33 14.96 -9.69
C ARG A 264 14.23 16.04 -8.61
N ARG A 265 13.20 16.91 -8.66
CA ARG A 265 12.96 18.00 -7.70
C ARG A 265 12.45 17.50 -6.34
N GLY A 266 12.03 16.26 -6.23
CA GLY A 266 11.64 15.63 -4.95
C GLY A 266 12.78 15.68 -3.95
N LYS A 267 12.64 16.43 -2.85
CA LYS A 267 13.69 16.59 -1.82
C LYS A 267 13.86 15.37 -0.93
N SER A 268 12.79 14.62 -0.72
CA SER A 268 12.79 13.44 0.15
C SER A 268 13.52 12.27 -0.51
N LYS A 269 14.31 11.52 0.29
CA LYS A 269 14.94 10.26 -0.13
C LYS A 269 13.93 9.13 -0.32
N LEU A 270 12.70 9.32 0.12
CA LEU A 270 11.55 8.42 -0.07
C LEU A 270 10.58 8.91 -1.14
N THR A 271 11.03 9.80 -2.04
CA THR A 271 10.26 10.19 -3.23
C THR A 271 10.17 9.00 -4.17
N CYS A 272 8.94 8.63 -4.55
CA CYS A 272 8.66 7.49 -5.43
C CYS A 272 7.76 7.91 -6.58
N VAL A 273 7.98 7.34 -7.75
CA VAL A 273 7.09 7.47 -8.90
C VAL A 273 5.97 6.44 -8.80
N LEU A 274 4.75 6.82 -9.17
CA LEU A 274 3.63 5.89 -9.26
C LEU A 274 3.23 5.61 -10.70
N GLY A 275 3.16 6.63 -11.54
CA GLY A 275 2.69 6.49 -12.91
C GLY A 275 2.24 7.82 -13.52
N LYS A 276 1.23 7.76 -14.39
CA LYS A 276 0.59 8.93 -14.97
C LYS A 276 -0.90 8.95 -14.65
N ASP A 277 -1.44 10.14 -14.43
CA ASP A 277 -2.88 10.34 -14.25
C ASP A 277 -3.65 10.24 -15.59
N ILE A 278 -4.96 10.47 -15.53
CA ILE A 278 -5.86 10.46 -16.71
C ILE A 278 -5.51 11.59 -17.70
N SER A 279 -4.86 12.66 -17.23
CA SER A 279 -4.44 13.78 -18.09
C SER A 279 -3.07 13.55 -18.74
N GLY A 280 -2.37 12.46 -18.35
CA GLY A 280 -1.02 12.16 -18.79
C GLY A 280 0.07 12.82 -17.92
N GLU A 281 -0.33 13.51 -16.83
CA GLU A 281 0.60 14.14 -15.90
C GLU A 281 1.28 13.09 -15.01
N ILE A 282 2.55 13.30 -14.72
CA ILE A 282 3.36 12.39 -13.90
C ILE A 282 2.94 12.48 -12.43
N VAL A 283 2.66 11.34 -11.83
CA VAL A 283 2.29 11.23 -10.42
C VAL A 283 3.46 10.71 -9.60
N VAL A 284 4.01 11.61 -8.80
CA VAL A 284 5.09 11.34 -7.83
C VAL A 284 4.52 11.46 -6.41
N THR A 285 4.98 10.61 -5.53
CA THR A 285 4.60 10.64 -4.11
C THR A 285 5.82 10.56 -3.20
N ASP A 286 5.62 10.81 -1.92
CA ASP A 286 6.66 10.73 -0.89
C ASP A 286 6.16 9.84 0.24
N LEU A 287 6.77 8.66 0.42
CA LEU A 287 6.38 7.72 1.47
C LEU A 287 6.42 8.32 2.88
N SER A 288 7.32 9.29 3.13
CA SER A 288 7.39 9.97 4.42
C SER A 288 6.13 10.81 4.71
N LYS A 289 5.47 11.34 3.66
CA LYS A 289 4.21 12.10 3.76
C LYS A 289 3.01 11.17 3.81
N LEU A 290 3.04 10.06 3.07
CA LEU A 290 2.00 9.04 3.11
C LEU A 290 1.95 8.32 4.46
N THR A 291 3.03 8.39 5.21
CA THR A 291 3.28 7.68 6.45
C THR A 291 3.49 6.18 6.22
N HIS A 292 2.45 5.47 5.83
CA HIS A 292 2.43 4.06 5.47
C HIS A 292 1.53 3.91 4.25
N LEU A 293 1.74 2.84 3.47
CA LEU A 293 0.99 2.61 2.25
C LEU A 293 0.49 1.15 2.18
N LEU A 294 -0.81 1.00 1.98
CA LEU A 294 -1.46 -0.29 1.69
C LEU A 294 -1.69 -0.41 0.19
N ILE A 295 -1.25 -1.50 -0.42
CA ILE A 295 -1.45 -1.80 -1.85
C ILE A 295 -2.20 -3.13 -1.97
N ALA A 296 -3.37 -3.12 -2.60
CA ALA A 296 -4.13 -4.35 -2.78
C ALA A 296 -4.72 -4.48 -4.19
N GLY A 297 -4.84 -5.73 -4.66
CA GLY A 297 -5.41 -6.05 -5.97
C GLY A 297 -5.25 -7.53 -6.29
N THR A 298 -6.06 -8.05 -7.22
CA THR A 298 -6.01 -9.46 -7.61
C THR A 298 -4.73 -9.81 -8.39
N THR A 299 -4.46 -11.10 -8.54
CA THR A 299 -3.36 -11.59 -9.37
C THR A 299 -3.45 -11.03 -10.79
N GLY A 300 -2.34 -10.57 -11.35
CA GLY A 300 -2.29 -9.94 -12.68
C GLY A 300 -2.81 -8.51 -12.73
N SER A 301 -3.21 -7.90 -11.61
CA SER A 301 -3.62 -6.49 -11.57
C SER A 301 -2.47 -5.49 -11.71
N GLY A 302 -1.22 -5.92 -11.45
CA GLY A 302 -0.01 -5.08 -11.45
C GLY A 302 0.50 -4.74 -10.04
N LYS A 303 0.07 -5.46 -8.98
CA LYS A 303 0.47 -5.22 -7.58
C LYS A 303 2.00 -5.26 -7.42
N SER A 304 2.64 -6.33 -7.83
CA SER A 304 4.08 -6.52 -7.70
C SER A 304 4.87 -5.48 -8.51
N VAL A 305 4.39 -5.12 -9.71
CA VAL A 305 4.98 -4.05 -10.51
C VAL A 305 4.91 -2.71 -9.78
N CYS A 306 3.78 -2.39 -9.15
CA CYS A 306 3.62 -1.17 -8.35
C CYS A 306 4.57 -1.13 -7.13
N VAL A 307 4.71 -2.26 -6.42
CA VAL A 307 5.67 -2.37 -5.29
C VAL A 307 7.10 -2.21 -5.80
N ASN A 308 7.46 -2.89 -6.89
CA ASN A 308 8.78 -2.81 -7.50
C ASN A 308 9.10 -1.39 -7.98
N SER A 309 8.14 -0.66 -8.56
CA SER A 309 8.37 0.74 -8.98
C SER A 309 8.70 1.66 -7.80
N ILE A 310 8.10 1.42 -6.63
CA ILE A 310 8.41 2.15 -5.40
C ILE A 310 9.81 1.81 -4.90
N LEU A 311 10.17 0.51 -4.82
CA LEU A 311 11.50 0.08 -4.39
C LEU A 311 12.59 0.58 -5.34
N MET A 312 12.38 0.47 -6.65
CA MET A 312 13.28 1.00 -7.67
C MET A 312 13.47 2.52 -7.53
N SER A 313 12.40 3.27 -7.27
CA SER A 313 12.49 4.72 -7.01
C SER A 313 13.44 5.03 -5.86
N ILE A 314 13.40 4.25 -4.78
CA ILE A 314 14.29 4.40 -3.63
C ILE A 314 15.74 4.15 -4.04
N LEU A 315 16.01 3.08 -4.83
CA LEU A 315 17.36 2.76 -5.29
C LEU A 315 17.98 3.85 -6.19
N TYR A 316 17.15 4.59 -6.93
CA TYR A 316 17.58 5.75 -7.73
C TYR A 316 17.69 7.06 -6.95
N LYS A 317 17.21 7.11 -5.70
CA LYS A 317 17.10 8.36 -4.92
C LYS A 317 17.93 8.40 -3.64
N ALA A 318 18.17 7.25 -3.03
CA ALA A 318 18.78 7.15 -1.71
C ALA A 318 19.97 6.20 -1.70
N THR A 319 20.98 6.54 -0.88
CA THR A 319 22.11 5.66 -0.58
C THR A 319 21.74 4.66 0.52
N PRO A 320 22.50 3.57 0.69
CA PRO A 320 22.29 2.62 1.78
C PRO A 320 22.40 3.22 3.21
N ASP A 321 23.14 4.32 3.37
CA ASP A 321 23.27 5.02 4.64
C ASP A 321 22.10 5.99 4.90
N GLU A 322 21.29 6.31 3.89
CA GLU A 322 20.13 7.17 4.01
C GLU A 322 18.83 6.37 4.19
N VAL A 323 18.73 5.23 3.48
CA VAL A 323 17.54 4.36 3.51
C VAL A 323 17.94 2.90 3.56
N LYS A 324 17.39 2.20 4.54
CA LYS A 324 17.49 0.74 4.69
C LYS A 324 16.16 0.08 4.37
N LEU A 325 16.23 -1.15 3.87
CA LEU A 325 15.07 -1.96 3.47
C LEU A 325 14.98 -3.22 4.33
N LEU A 326 13.78 -3.50 4.84
CA LEU A 326 13.39 -4.79 5.40
C LEU A 326 12.34 -5.39 4.48
N LEU A 327 12.69 -6.45 3.75
CA LEU A 327 11.84 -7.05 2.73
C LEU A 327 11.30 -8.40 3.20
N VAL A 328 9.98 -8.60 3.11
CA VAL A 328 9.27 -9.82 3.50
C VAL A 328 8.55 -10.39 2.28
N ASP A 329 8.99 -11.57 1.82
CA ASP A 329 8.46 -12.27 0.64
C ASP A 329 8.23 -13.76 0.96
N PRO A 330 7.08 -14.11 1.54
CA PRO A 330 6.77 -15.49 1.90
C PRO A 330 6.64 -16.43 0.70
N LYS A 331 6.47 -15.89 -0.51
CA LYS A 331 6.34 -16.67 -1.75
C LYS A 331 7.67 -16.88 -2.48
N MET A 332 8.74 -16.20 -2.08
CA MET A 332 10.07 -16.26 -2.70
C MET A 332 10.10 -15.89 -4.20
N VAL A 333 9.23 -15.02 -4.65
CA VAL A 333 9.07 -14.67 -6.07
C VAL A 333 9.50 -13.23 -6.35
N GLU A 334 8.90 -12.27 -5.66
CA GLU A 334 8.94 -10.85 -6.03
C GLU A 334 10.23 -10.15 -5.59
N PHE A 335 10.74 -10.45 -4.37
CA PHE A 335 11.92 -9.77 -3.83
C PHE A 335 13.22 -10.56 -3.96
N THR A 336 13.21 -11.69 -4.67
CA THR A 336 14.41 -12.50 -4.92
C THR A 336 15.51 -11.70 -5.62
N LYS A 337 15.16 -10.78 -6.51
CA LYS A 337 16.09 -9.92 -7.26
C LYS A 337 16.85 -8.92 -6.39
N TYR A 338 16.25 -8.51 -5.27
CA TYR A 338 16.84 -7.58 -4.31
C TYR A 338 17.80 -8.23 -3.31
N ARG A 339 17.97 -9.56 -3.34
CA ARG A 339 18.92 -10.25 -2.43
C ARG A 339 20.31 -9.64 -2.56
N SER A 340 20.96 -9.40 -1.41
CA SER A 340 22.34 -8.90 -1.30
C SER A 340 22.58 -7.48 -1.80
N ILE A 341 21.54 -6.64 -1.99
CA ILE A 341 21.78 -5.21 -2.19
C ILE A 341 22.19 -4.55 -0.86
N PRO A 342 23.04 -3.51 -0.88
CA PRO A 342 23.57 -2.88 0.34
C PRO A 342 22.51 -2.15 1.18
N HIS A 343 21.33 -1.90 0.62
CA HIS A 343 20.20 -1.30 1.33
C HIS A 343 19.51 -2.28 2.30
N LEU A 344 19.72 -3.59 2.18
CA LEU A 344 19.07 -4.56 3.08
C LEU A 344 19.64 -4.49 4.49
N LEU A 345 18.75 -4.45 5.49
CA LEU A 345 19.10 -4.59 6.91
C LEU A 345 19.43 -6.03 7.27
N ILE A 346 18.60 -6.95 6.77
CA ILE A 346 18.72 -8.40 6.95
C ILE A 346 18.43 -9.07 5.59
N PRO A 347 18.81 -10.33 5.39
CA PRO A 347 18.39 -11.09 4.21
C PRO A 347 16.87 -11.05 4.05
N VAL A 348 16.39 -11.09 2.78
CA VAL A 348 14.94 -11.14 2.50
C VAL A 348 14.27 -12.24 3.31
N VAL A 349 13.27 -11.89 4.11
CA VAL A 349 12.58 -12.82 5.00
C VAL A 349 11.54 -13.60 4.20
N THR A 350 11.71 -14.92 4.13
CA THR A 350 10.86 -15.80 3.30
C THR A 350 9.93 -16.69 4.12
N ASP A 351 10.21 -16.87 5.40
CA ASP A 351 9.36 -17.63 6.31
C ASP A 351 8.36 -16.72 7.04
N ALA A 352 7.07 -17.07 7.03
CA ALA A 352 6.02 -16.24 7.61
C ALA A 352 6.12 -16.09 9.15
N LYS A 353 6.65 -17.10 9.87
CA LYS A 353 6.87 -16.99 11.32
C LYS A 353 8.06 -16.10 11.63
N LYS A 354 9.16 -16.23 10.85
CA LYS A 354 10.30 -15.32 10.95
C LYS A 354 9.92 -13.90 10.59
N ALA A 355 8.94 -13.71 9.69
CA ALA A 355 8.42 -12.39 9.35
C ALA A 355 7.74 -11.70 10.55
N ALA A 356 6.98 -12.45 11.37
CA ALA A 356 6.45 -11.89 12.63
C ALA A 356 7.58 -11.47 13.58
N GLY A 357 8.65 -12.27 13.70
CA GLY A 357 9.84 -11.90 14.48
C GLY A 357 10.55 -10.64 13.95
N ALA A 358 10.68 -10.50 12.62
CA ALA A 358 11.26 -9.31 11.99
C ALA A 358 10.41 -8.05 12.23
N LEU A 359 9.07 -8.17 12.22
CA LEU A 359 8.17 -7.08 12.58
C LEU A 359 8.28 -6.72 14.07
N GLY A 360 8.42 -7.73 14.96
CA GLY A 360 8.70 -7.53 16.39
C GLY A 360 10.02 -6.79 16.63
N TRP A 361 11.08 -7.18 15.90
CA TRP A 361 12.35 -6.44 15.90
C TRP A 361 12.15 -4.98 15.44
N ALA A 362 11.40 -4.74 14.38
CA ALA A 362 11.15 -3.39 13.89
C ALA A 362 10.40 -2.52 14.93
N VAL A 363 9.50 -3.11 15.74
CA VAL A 363 8.88 -2.43 16.87
C VAL A 363 9.91 -2.07 17.94
N SER A 364 10.80 -2.98 18.29
CA SER A 364 11.87 -2.73 19.25
C SER A 364 12.85 -1.64 18.78
N GLU A 365 13.25 -1.67 17.51
CA GLU A 365 14.06 -0.63 16.85
C GLU A 365 13.37 0.73 16.91
N MET A 366 12.08 0.78 16.61
CA MET A 366 11.28 2.01 16.73
C MET A 366 11.34 2.58 18.15
N GLU A 367 11.18 1.74 19.17
CA GLU A 367 11.21 2.15 20.58
C GLU A 367 12.60 2.63 21.00
N GLN A 368 13.65 1.98 20.52
CA GLN A 368 15.03 2.41 20.73
C GLN A 368 15.30 3.77 20.10
N ARG A 369 14.84 3.99 18.86
CA ARG A 369 14.93 5.29 18.20
C ARG A 369 14.23 6.39 18.99
N TYR A 370 13.05 6.11 19.55
CA TYR A 370 12.36 7.08 20.41
C TYR A 370 13.16 7.44 21.67
N LYS A 371 13.87 6.48 22.29
CA LYS A 371 14.77 6.75 23.41
C LYS A 371 15.89 7.70 22.98
N ILE A 372 16.57 7.40 21.88
CA ILE A 372 17.62 8.25 21.32
C ILE A 372 17.09 9.65 21.00
N LEU A 373 15.97 9.77 20.31
CA LEU A 373 15.35 11.06 19.99
C LEU A 373 15.03 11.87 21.26
N SER A 374 14.57 11.21 22.32
CA SER A 374 14.28 11.85 23.61
C SER A 374 15.55 12.33 24.32
N GLU A 375 16.64 11.56 24.31
CA GLU A 375 17.93 11.91 24.90
C GLU A 375 18.50 13.18 24.29
N TYR A 376 18.38 13.35 22.97
CA TYR A 376 18.86 14.53 22.24
C TYR A 376 17.81 15.64 22.06
N TYR A 377 16.63 15.53 22.69
CA TYR A 377 15.51 16.48 22.55
C TYR A 377 15.10 16.73 21.08
N CYS A 378 15.16 15.69 20.26
CA CYS A 378 14.74 15.74 18.87
C CYS A 378 13.30 15.25 18.72
N LYS A 379 12.47 15.99 17.98
CA LYS A 379 11.05 15.63 17.76
C LYS A 379 10.85 14.49 16.76
N ASN A 380 11.82 14.26 15.88
CA ASN A 380 11.78 13.26 14.83
C ASN A 380 13.19 13.02 14.27
N ILE A 381 13.30 12.01 13.38
CA ILE A 381 14.56 11.62 12.73
C ILE A 381 15.20 12.77 11.92
N ASP A 382 14.40 13.65 11.32
CA ASP A 382 14.93 14.77 10.52
C ASP A 382 15.71 15.74 11.42
N ALA A 383 15.09 16.14 12.55
CA ALA A 383 15.74 17.03 13.52
C ALA A 383 16.99 16.38 14.14
N TYR A 384 16.99 15.05 14.32
CA TYR A 384 18.17 14.32 14.80
C TYR A 384 19.28 14.31 13.76
N ASN A 385 18.97 14.03 12.49
CA ASN A 385 19.96 14.03 11.42
C ASN A 385 20.49 15.43 11.10
N GLU A 386 19.66 16.48 11.25
CA GLU A 386 20.10 17.89 11.18
C GLU A 386 21.11 18.21 12.28
N LEU A 387 20.88 17.76 13.52
CA LEU A 387 21.83 17.91 14.63
C LEU A 387 23.18 17.24 14.33
N ILE A 388 23.16 16.06 13.70
CA ILE A 388 24.38 15.38 13.28
C ILE A 388 25.10 16.16 12.18
N GLU A 389 24.37 16.73 11.22
CA GLU A 389 24.99 17.61 10.20
C GLU A 389 25.65 18.85 10.81
N GLU A 390 25.02 19.45 11.82
CA GLU A 390 25.62 20.55 12.59
C GLU A 390 26.88 20.09 13.31
N ASN A 391 26.87 18.91 13.94
CA ASN A 391 28.05 18.34 14.61
C ASN A 391 29.20 18.08 13.62
N LEU A 392 28.91 17.51 12.45
CA LEU A 392 29.92 17.26 11.42
C LEU A 392 30.56 18.57 10.91
N LYS A 393 29.77 19.63 10.75
CA LYS A 393 30.28 20.97 10.41
C LYS A 393 31.16 21.53 11.53
N TYR A 394 30.70 21.44 12.78
CA TYR A 394 31.48 21.86 13.95
C TYR A 394 32.81 21.13 14.04
N MET A 395 32.83 19.82 13.81
CA MET A 395 34.05 19.02 13.78
C MET A 395 35.01 19.42 12.65
N ALA A 396 34.49 19.79 11.48
CA ALA A 396 35.32 20.26 10.36
C ALA A 396 35.96 21.64 10.63
N GLU A 397 35.25 22.51 11.38
CA GLU A 397 35.73 23.83 11.78
C GLU A 397 36.71 23.78 12.99
N ASN A 398 36.63 22.72 13.82
CA ASN A 398 37.46 22.55 15.04
C ASN A 398 38.30 21.28 14.91
N PRO A 399 39.56 21.39 14.49
CA PRO A 399 40.47 20.24 14.36
C PRO A 399 40.72 19.55 15.70
N PRO A 400 41.21 18.30 15.70
CA PRO A 400 41.55 17.57 16.91
C PRO A 400 42.53 18.36 17.82
N VAL A 401 42.25 18.37 19.12
CA VAL A 401 43.04 19.06 20.15
C VAL A 401 43.65 18.00 21.05
N GLU A 402 44.92 18.20 21.44
CA GLU A 402 45.63 17.33 22.37
C GLU A 402 45.07 17.53 23.80
N ASN A 403 44.63 16.45 24.46
CA ASN A 403 44.15 16.44 25.83
C ASN A 403 45.33 16.44 26.83
N GLU A 404 45.04 16.47 28.15
CA GLU A 404 46.03 16.46 29.20
C GLU A 404 46.89 15.17 29.21
N ASP A 405 46.39 14.09 28.62
CA ASP A 405 47.05 12.78 28.49
C ASP A 405 47.87 12.64 27.21
N GLY A 406 47.93 13.68 26.35
CA GLY A 406 48.65 13.68 25.08
C GLY A 406 47.90 13.00 23.92
N GLU A 407 46.59 12.70 24.06
CA GLU A 407 45.78 12.09 23.03
C GLU A 407 45.05 13.17 22.20
N LEU A 408 45.00 12.97 20.86
CA LEU A 408 44.23 13.84 19.96
C LEU A 408 42.75 13.51 20.08
N VAL A 409 41.98 14.41 20.68
CA VAL A 409 40.54 14.30 20.85
C VAL A 409 39.82 15.24 19.87
N GLN A 410 38.92 14.68 19.07
CA GLN A 410 38.10 15.47 18.16
C GLN A 410 36.97 16.16 18.93
N PRO A 411 36.88 17.51 18.95
CA PRO A 411 35.79 18.21 19.57
C PRO A 411 34.46 17.85 18.86
N VAL A 412 33.42 17.59 19.64
CA VAL A 412 32.07 17.30 19.16
C VAL A 412 31.07 18.21 19.87
N LEU A 413 29.95 18.51 19.22
CA LEU A 413 28.85 19.21 19.89
C LEU A 413 28.29 18.34 21.02
N GLU A 414 27.85 18.99 22.08
CA GLU A 414 27.11 18.35 23.16
C GLU A 414 25.65 18.77 23.16
N ARG A 415 24.76 17.82 23.38
CA ARG A 415 23.34 18.06 23.56
C ARG A 415 22.86 17.32 24.80
N ASN A 416 22.23 18.03 25.74
CA ASN A 416 21.78 17.45 27.01
C ASN A 416 22.89 16.76 27.82
N GLY A 417 24.14 17.28 27.73
CA GLY A 417 25.32 16.66 28.38
C GLY A 417 25.83 15.37 27.73
N LEU A 418 25.32 15.03 26.55
CA LEU A 418 25.75 13.88 25.77
C LEU A 418 26.48 14.35 24.50
N PRO A 419 27.59 13.71 24.12
CA PRO A 419 28.29 14.00 22.88
C PRO A 419 27.40 13.61 21.70
N VAL A 420 27.26 14.51 20.71
CA VAL A 420 26.43 14.24 19.52
C VAL A 420 27.15 13.21 18.64
N PRO A 421 26.46 12.14 18.19
CA PRO A 421 27.03 11.13 17.32
C PRO A 421 27.48 11.67 15.96
N LYS A 422 28.30 10.88 15.26
CA LYS A 422 28.81 11.22 13.92
C LYS A 422 28.00 10.60 12.79
N GLU A 423 27.24 9.54 13.09
CA GLU A 423 26.51 8.76 12.09
C GLU A 423 25.03 9.13 12.09
N LYS A 424 24.51 9.44 10.90
CA LYS A 424 23.09 9.68 10.69
C LYS A 424 22.27 8.41 10.89
N MET A 425 21.07 8.58 11.39
CA MET A 425 20.11 7.49 11.50
C MET A 425 19.42 7.27 10.15
N PRO A 426 19.55 6.09 9.50
CA PRO A 426 18.87 5.82 8.23
C PRO A 426 17.36 5.67 8.43
N ARG A 427 16.57 6.06 7.41
CA ARG A 427 15.16 5.69 7.34
C ARG A 427 15.03 4.20 7.05
N ILE A 428 13.95 3.58 7.51
CA ILE A 428 13.69 2.16 7.24
C ILE A 428 12.36 2.02 6.48
N VAL A 429 12.39 1.35 5.34
CA VAL A 429 11.19 0.95 4.61
C VAL A 429 10.99 -0.56 4.78
N ILE A 430 9.86 -0.93 5.38
CA ILE A 430 9.46 -2.30 5.62
C ILE A 430 8.44 -2.67 4.55
N ALA A 431 8.82 -3.51 3.58
CA ALA A 431 7.94 -3.93 2.50
C ALA A 431 7.50 -5.39 2.69
N ILE A 432 6.19 -5.60 2.66
CA ILE A 432 5.55 -6.92 2.76
C ILE A 432 4.84 -7.18 1.43
N ASP A 433 5.26 -8.23 0.69
CA ASP A 433 4.63 -8.57 -0.60
C ASP A 433 3.23 -9.16 -0.43
N GLU A 434 3.04 -10.04 0.55
CA GLU A 434 1.74 -10.68 0.76
C GLU A 434 1.38 -10.74 2.25
N LEU A 435 0.58 -9.78 2.70
CA LEU A 435 0.11 -9.73 4.07
C LEU A 435 -0.77 -10.93 4.44
N ALA A 436 -1.55 -11.46 3.49
CA ALA A 436 -2.47 -12.57 3.78
C ALA A 436 -1.74 -13.82 4.29
N ASP A 437 -0.54 -14.11 3.77
CA ASP A 437 0.23 -15.28 4.18
C ASP A 437 0.77 -15.13 5.62
N LEU A 438 1.12 -13.92 6.02
CA LEU A 438 1.51 -13.61 7.39
C LEU A 438 0.31 -13.69 8.35
N MET A 439 -0.84 -13.15 7.96
CA MET A 439 -2.08 -13.21 8.73
C MET A 439 -2.63 -14.64 8.89
N MET A 440 -2.25 -15.55 8.01
CA MET A 440 -2.58 -16.98 8.17
C MET A 440 -1.63 -17.69 9.14
N ALA A 441 -0.38 -17.26 9.25
CA ALA A 441 0.64 -17.90 10.08
C ALA A 441 0.61 -17.42 11.54
N ALA A 442 0.51 -16.09 11.76
CA ALA A 442 0.56 -15.44 13.07
C ALA A 442 -0.34 -14.18 13.12
N PRO A 443 -1.66 -14.33 13.02
CA PRO A 443 -2.58 -13.20 12.82
C PRO A 443 -2.49 -12.14 13.92
N SER A 444 -2.50 -12.56 15.18
CA SER A 444 -2.54 -11.62 16.32
C SER A 444 -1.25 -10.82 16.46
N GLU A 445 -0.09 -11.47 16.30
CA GLU A 445 1.22 -10.83 16.42
C GLU A 445 1.46 -9.85 15.26
N VAL A 446 1.17 -10.30 14.03
CA VAL A 446 1.34 -9.49 12.81
C VAL A 446 0.43 -8.26 12.85
N GLU A 447 -0.83 -8.42 13.22
CA GLU A 447 -1.77 -7.30 13.34
C GLU A 447 -1.32 -6.29 14.41
N GLU A 448 -0.89 -6.77 15.59
CA GLU A 448 -0.40 -5.93 16.67
C GLU A 448 0.84 -5.14 16.25
N TYR A 449 1.85 -5.82 15.66
CA TYR A 449 3.10 -5.16 15.26
C TYR A 449 2.87 -4.14 14.14
N ILE A 450 2.07 -4.47 13.12
CA ILE A 450 1.70 -3.52 12.07
C ILE A 450 0.97 -2.32 12.66
N ALA A 451 0.02 -2.54 13.57
CA ALA A 451 -0.71 -1.45 14.21
C ALA A 451 0.21 -0.54 15.04
N ARG A 452 1.12 -1.11 15.85
CA ARG A 452 2.10 -0.35 16.66
C ARG A 452 3.04 0.48 15.77
N LEU A 453 3.60 -0.13 14.73
CA LEU A 453 4.43 0.58 13.75
C LEU A 453 3.63 1.69 13.07
N ALA A 454 2.44 1.39 12.56
CA ALA A 454 1.63 2.36 11.83
C ALA A 454 1.21 3.57 12.69
N GLN A 455 1.07 3.40 14.01
CA GLN A 455 0.73 4.49 14.92
C GLN A 455 1.90 5.41 15.26
N LYS A 456 3.11 4.87 15.35
CA LYS A 456 4.24 5.60 15.97
C LYS A 456 5.47 5.72 15.06
N ALA A 457 5.70 4.86 14.07
CA ALA A 457 6.97 4.74 13.37
C ALA A 457 7.36 5.95 12.51
N ARG A 458 6.42 6.84 12.17
CA ARG A 458 6.68 8.03 11.33
C ARG A 458 7.79 8.93 11.88
N ALA A 459 7.72 9.28 13.16
CA ALA A 459 8.72 10.16 13.76
C ALA A 459 10.10 9.49 13.89
N ALA A 460 10.13 8.16 14.03
CA ALA A 460 11.34 7.35 14.02
C ALA A 460 11.91 7.08 12.61
N GLY A 461 11.27 7.61 11.56
CA GLY A 461 11.70 7.44 10.17
C GLY A 461 11.48 6.04 9.61
N MET A 462 10.48 5.32 10.10
CA MET A 462 10.17 3.97 9.65
C MET A 462 8.81 3.94 8.94
N HIS A 463 8.73 3.28 7.78
CA HIS A 463 7.58 3.33 6.88
C HIS A 463 7.19 1.93 6.44
N LEU A 464 5.89 1.61 6.52
CA LEU A 464 5.32 0.35 6.06
C LEU A 464 4.83 0.49 4.61
N LEU A 465 5.20 -0.48 3.79
CA LEU A 465 4.68 -0.73 2.45
C LEU A 465 4.05 -2.13 2.47
N VAL A 466 2.73 -2.20 2.70
CA VAL A 466 2.03 -3.46 2.90
C VAL A 466 1.24 -3.81 1.66
N ALA A 467 1.52 -4.97 1.06
CA ALA A 467 0.79 -5.42 -0.12
C ALA A 467 0.03 -6.73 0.13
N THR A 468 -1.09 -6.93 -0.58
CA THR A 468 -1.87 -8.18 -0.55
C THR A 468 -2.65 -8.41 -1.85
N GLN A 469 -2.76 -9.69 -2.25
CA GLN A 469 -3.62 -10.12 -3.34
C GLN A 469 -5.02 -10.54 -2.85
N ARG A 470 -5.23 -10.60 -1.51
CA ARG A 470 -6.49 -11.04 -0.89
C ARG A 470 -7.13 -9.88 -0.12
N PRO A 471 -7.91 -9.02 -0.79
CA PRO A 471 -8.53 -7.85 -0.17
C PRO A 471 -9.75 -8.21 0.66
N THR A 472 -9.61 -9.14 1.61
CA THR A 472 -10.68 -9.58 2.52
C THR A 472 -10.58 -8.88 3.88
N VAL A 473 -11.70 -8.80 4.60
CA VAL A 473 -11.77 -8.13 5.92
C VAL A 473 -10.88 -8.80 6.97
N ASN A 474 -10.59 -10.11 6.81
CA ASN A 474 -9.71 -10.87 7.70
C ASN A 474 -8.21 -10.56 7.46
N VAL A 475 -7.87 -10.00 6.30
CA VAL A 475 -6.51 -9.59 5.94
C VAL A 475 -6.35 -8.08 6.12
N ILE A 476 -7.26 -7.30 5.55
CA ILE A 476 -7.32 -5.85 5.69
C ILE A 476 -8.31 -5.53 6.81
N THR A 477 -7.88 -5.74 8.04
CA THR A 477 -8.73 -5.56 9.23
C THR A 477 -9.06 -4.10 9.49
N GLY A 478 -10.06 -3.85 10.33
CA GLY A 478 -10.42 -2.50 10.76
C GLY A 478 -9.26 -1.78 11.46
N LEU A 479 -8.42 -2.51 12.21
CA LEU A 479 -7.25 -1.97 12.91
C LEU A 479 -6.16 -1.53 11.92
N ILE A 480 -5.85 -2.35 10.92
CA ILE A 480 -4.90 -2.01 9.84
C ILE A 480 -5.39 -0.79 9.06
N LYS A 481 -6.67 -0.78 8.65
CA LYS A 481 -7.25 0.34 7.90
C LYS A 481 -7.25 1.67 8.66
N ALA A 482 -7.50 1.63 9.97
CA ALA A 482 -7.50 2.83 10.81
C ALA A 482 -6.10 3.47 10.92
N ASN A 483 -5.04 2.67 10.81
CA ASN A 483 -3.66 3.11 11.02
C ASN A 483 -2.88 3.32 9.71
N ILE A 484 -3.33 2.73 8.58
CA ILE A 484 -2.74 2.93 7.24
C ILE A 484 -3.75 3.68 6.36
N PRO A 485 -3.75 5.02 6.39
CA PRO A 485 -4.75 5.83 5.69
C PRO A 485 -4.47 5.99 4.20
N SER A 486 -3.22 5.88 3.76
CA SER A 486 -2.86 5.97 2.33
C SER A 486 -2.98 4.61 1.67
N ARG A 487 -3.71 4.53 0.55
CA ARG A 487 -4.07 3.25 -0.06
C ARG A 487 -4.00 3.30 -1.57
N ILE A 488 -3.60 2.19 -2.16
CA ILE A 488 -3.67 1.92 -3.59
C ILE A 488 -4.53 0.67 -3.79
N ALA A 489 -5.60 0.80 -4.54
CA ALA A 489 -6.33 -0.34 -5.06
C ALA A 489 -6.06 -0.50 -6.55
N LEU A 490 -5.48 -1.62 -6.92
CA LEU A 490 -5.45 -2.09 -8.29
C LEU A 490 -6.76 -2.82 -8.61
N LYS A 491 -6.89 -3.38 -9.82
CA LYS A 491 -8.09 -4.12 -10.21
C LYS A 491 -8.44 -5.20 -9.20
N VAL A 492 -9.71 -5.25 -8.80
CA VAL A 492 -10.31 -6.27 -7.94
C VAL A 492 -11.51 -6.92 -8.61
N SER A 493 -11.99 -8.04 -8.05
CA SER A 493 -13.09 -8.81 -8.65
C SER A 493 -14.46 -8.23 -8.32
N SER A 494 -14.61 -7.56 -7.19
CA SER A 494 -15.90 -7.07 -6.71
C SER A 494 -15.86 -5.66 -6.13
N ASN A 495 -17.01 -5.00 -6.11
CA ASN A 495 -17.23 -3.74 -5.42
C ASN A 495 -16.98 -3.86 -3.89
N ILE A 496 -17.23 -5.04 -3.31
CA ILE A 496 -16.96 -5.29 -1.89
C ILE A 496 -15.48 -5.22 -1.63
N ASP A 497 -14.65 -5.83 -2.48
CA ASP A 497 -13.19 -5.78 -2.37
C ASP A 497 -12.66 -4.35 -2.50
N SER A 498 -13.21 -3.58 -3.47
CA SER A 498 -12.86 -2.16 -3.63
C SER A 498 -13.14 -1.37 -2.36
N ARG A 499 -14.31 -1.56 -1.74
CA ARG A 499 -14.66 -0.92 -0.47
C ARG A 499 -13.84 -1.43 0.71
N THR A 500 -13.45 -2.69 0.70
CA THR A 500 -12.55 -3.23 1.74
C THR A 500 -11.21 -2.51 1.73
N ILE A 501 -10.68 -2.16 0.56
CA ILE A 501 -9.40 -1.45 0.43
C ILE A 501 -9.58 0.06 0.66
N LEU A 502 -10.46 0.70 -0.12
CA LEU A 502 -10.50 2.17 -0.27
C LEU A 502 -11.61 2.85 0.54
N ASP A 503 -12.59 2.10 1.06
CA ASP A 503 -13.89 2.61 1.52
C ASP A 503 -14.77 3.19 0.37
N PHE A 504 -14.28 3.13 -0.88
CA PHE A 504 -14.92 3.57 -2.12
C PHE A 504 -15.07 2.40 -3.09
N SER A 505 -16.10 2.46 -3.93
CA SER A 505 -16.22 1.59 -5.09
C SER A 505 -15.45 2.14 -6.29
N GLY A 506 -15.16 1.30 -7.27
CA GLY A 506 -14.55 1.69 -8.53
C GLY A 506 -13.31 0.91 -8.92
N ALA A 507 -12.63 0.23 -7.99
CA ALA A 507 -11.48 -0.59 -8.33
C ALA A 507 -11.88 -1.87 -9.12
N GLU A 508 -13.12 -2.30 -9.02
CA GLU A 508 -13.70 -3.38 -9.85
C GLU A 508 -13.87 -2.98 -11.32
N LYS A 509 -13.92 -1.68 -11.61
CA LYS A 509 -14.04 -1.13 -12.96
C LYS A 509 -12.68 -0.81 -13.61
N LEU A 510 -11.57 -1.08 -12.93
CA LEU A 510 -10.20 -0.89 -13.46
C LEU A 510 -9.88 -1.92 -14.55
N ILE A 511 -8.97 -1.55 -15.45
CA ILE A 511 -8.58 -2.40 -16.57
C ILE A 511 -7.64 -3.53 -16.11
N GLY A 512 -6.81 -3.29 -15.10
CA GLY A 512 -5.69 -4.13 -14.68
C GLY A 512 -4.36 -3.66 -15.28
N ARG A 513 -3.30 -4.46 -15.19
CA ARG A 513 -1.96 -4.13 -15.72
C ARG A 513 -1.43 -2.78 -15.22
N GLY A 514 -1.55 -2.54 -13.90
CA GLY A 514 -1.06 -1.32 -13.26
C GLY A 514 -2.08 -0.17 -13.19
N ASP A 515 -3.26 -0.31 -13.79
CA ASP A 515 -4.34 0.65 -13.61
C ASP A 515 -4.83 0.62 -12.16
N MET A 516 -4.75 1.74 -11.46
CA MET A 516 -4.96 1.82 -10.02
C MET A 516 -5.79 3.04 -9.59
N LEU A 517 -6.38 2.93 -8.42
CA LEU A 517 -6.96 4.05 -7.67
C LEU A 517 -6.06 4.35 -6.47
N PHE A 518 -5.46 5.52 -6.46
CA PHE A 518 -4.60 6.01 -5.39
C PHE A 518 -5.34 6.97 -4.48
N LEU A 519 -5.38 6.67 -3.19
CA LEU A 519 -5.99 7.48 -2.14
C LEU A 519 -4.89 7.88 -1.13
N PRO A 520 -4.21 9.03 -1.31
CA PRO A 520 -3.29 9.54 -0.31
C PRO A 520 -4.05 10.06 0.92
N VAL A 521 -3.37 10.07 2.07
CA VAL A 521 -3.93 10.62 3.32
C VAL A 521 -4.44 12.04 3.12
N GLY A 522 -5.68 12.30 3.59
CA GLY A 522 -6.32 13.62 3.49
C GLY A 522 -7.03 13.89 2.16
N ALA A 523 -6.90 13.05 1.15
CA ALA A 523 -7.66 13.20 -0.09
C ALA A 523 -9.12 12.78 0.11
N PRO A 524 -10.10 13.56 -0.42
CA PRO A 524 -11.51 13.26 -0.26
C PRO A 524 -11.99 12.12 -1.18
N LYS A 525 -11.27 11.83 -2.25
CA LYS A 525 -11.57 10.77 -3.23
C LYS A 525 -10.29 10.19 -3.81
N PRO A 526 -10.31 8.92 -4.22
CA PRO A 526 -9.17 8.32 -4.90
C PRO A 526 -8.97 8.90 -6.31
N MET A 527 -7.72 9.07 -6.70
CA MET A 527 -7.26 9.47 -8.02
C MET A 527 -6.93 8.23 -8.85
N ARG A 528 -7.31 8.22 -10.13
CA ARG A 528 -6.93 7.14 -11.05
C ARG A 528 -5.55 7.40 -11.63
N VAL A 529 -4.69 6.40 -11.57
CA VAL A 529 -3.31 6.45 -12.06
C VAL A 529 -3.03 5.20 -12.87
N GLN A 530 -2.43 5.35 -14.05
CA GLN A 530 -1.81 4.24 -14.77
C GLN A 530 -0.39 4.07 -14.23
N GLY A 531 -0.14 2.96 -13.54
CA GLY A 531 1.15 2.62 -12.95
C GLY A 531 2.23 2.45 -14.01
N CYS A 532 3.46 2.81 -13.64
CA CYS A 532 4.60 2.57 -14.51
C CYS A 532 5.01 1.09 -14.50
N TYR A 533 5.66 0.69 -15.57
CA TYR A 533 6.18 -0.65 -15.77
C TYR A 533 7.70 -0.64 -15.74
N ALA A 534 8.27 -1.53 -14.96
CA ALA A 534 9.67 -1.93 -15.01
C ALA A 534 9.71 -3.43 -15.29
N SER A 535 10.52 -3.84 -16.28
CA SER A 535 10.66 -5.26 -16.59
C SER A 535 11.54 -5.98 -15.58
N ASP A 536 11.48 -7.29 -15.58
CA ASP A 536 12.30 -8.12 -14.71
C ASP A 536 13.79 -7.96 -15.00
N GLU A 537 14.15 -7.79 -16.29
CA GLU A 537 15.51 -7.54 -16.74
C GLU A 537 16.03 -6.17 -16.27
N GLU A 538 15.18 -5.15 -16.27
CA GLU A 538 15.53 -3.82 -15.76
C GLU A 538 15.83 -3.86 -14.26
N ILE A 539 14.96 -4.53 -13.48
CA ILE A 539 15.15 -4.69 -12.03
C ILE A 539 16.45 -5.45 -11.74
N GLU A 540 16.70 -6.54 -12.46
CA GLU A 540 17.94 -7.32 -12.34
C GLU A 540 19.18 -6.51 -12.77
N GLY A 541 19.08 -5.76 -13.84
CA GLY A 541 20.16 -4.88 -14.30
C GLY A 541 20.56 -3.85 -13.25
N VAL A 542 19.57 -3.17 -12.65
CA VAL A 542 19.77 -2.17 -11.60
C VAL A 542 20.32 -2.81 -10.32
N THR A 543 19.71 -3.88 -9.84
CA THR A 543 20.16 -4.55 -8.61
C THR A 543 21.56 -5.15 -8.74
N ASN A 544 21.89 -5.73 -9.91
CA ASN A 544 23.23 -6.26 -10.18
C ASN A 544 24.29 -5.15 -10.27
N TYR A 545 23.94 -3.99 -10.82
CA TYR A 545 24.84 -2.82 -10.83
C TYR A 545 25.17 -2.38 -9.39
N ILE A 546 24.14 -2.25 -8.54
CA ILE A 546 24.30 -1.83 -7.15
C ILE A 546 25.14 -2.85 -6.34
N LYS A 547 24.90 -4.16 -6.52
CA LYS A 547 25.65 -5.22 -5.85
C LYS A 547 27.15 -5.22 -6.20
N LYS A 548 27.50 -4.82 -7.43
CA LYS A 548 28.90 -4.70 -7.86
C LYS A 548 29.62 -3.50 -7.24
N SER A 549 28.89 -2.41 -6.99
CA SER A 549 29.45 -1.18 -6.41
C SER A 549 29.60 -1.24 -4.89
N SER A 550 28.80 -2.04 -4.19
CA SER A 550 28.84 -2.14 -2.73
C SER A 550 28.21 -3.45 -2.26
N SER A 551 28.85 -4.15 -1.31
CA SER A 551 28.31 -5.39 -0.73
C SER A 551 27.34 -5.10 0.43
N ALA A 552 26.35 -5.99 0.63
CA ALA A 552 25.43 -5.90 1.76
C ALA A 552 26.18 -6.13 3.09
N GLN A 553 25.98 -5.22 4.04
CA GLN A 553 26.40 -5.38 5.44
C GLN A 553 25.14 -5.65 6.26
N TYR A 554 24.93 -6.89 6.68
CA TYR A 554 23.78 -7.26 7.48
C TYR A 554 24.02 -6.96 8.96
N ASN A 555 23.01 -6.44 9.66
CA ASN A 555 23.02 -6.38 11.11
C ASN A 555 22.85 -7.80 11.66
N ALA A 556 23.79 -8.25 12.51
CA ALA A 556 23.77 -9.56 13.13
C ALA A 556 22.66 -9.68 14.18
#